data_a58341138a1479643146f3f788642a08
#
_entry.id   a58341138a1479643146f3f788642a08
#
_cell.length_a   1.000
_cell.length_b   1.000
_cell.length_c   1.000
_cell.angle_alpha   90.00
_cell.angle_beta   90.00
_cell.angle_gamma   90.00
#
_symmetry.space_group_name_H-M   'P 1'
#
loop_
_entity.id
_entity.type
_entity.pdbx_description
1 polymer ?
#
loop_
_entity_poly.entity_id
_entity_poly.type
_entity_poly.pdbx_seq_one_letter_code
_entity_poly.pdbx_strand_id
1 'polypeptide(L)'
;MWSENNQEHLRKYRKEYNKKNKLKKDKQNIIYYQQNKKYYNDYYFKKYWNEKKFNLTKRMYRIIRFCILNDKNGYQWESYVGYTLRDLKKHLRETLPNGYTWNDYLEGKLELDHIIPVLDFNYSKITDDEFKKCWRLDNLRLITPEENHSKGSKILQAECLPVLR
;
A
#
# COMPACT_ATOMS: atom_id res chain seq x y z
N MET A 1 -35.23 12.86 5.10
CA MET A 1 -35.69 12.75 3.68
C MET A 1 -35.11 13.83 2.76
N TRP A 2 -35.26 15.13 2.99
CA TRP A 2 -34.72 16.17 2.07
C TRP A 2 -33.16 16.17 2.02
N SER A 3 -32.46 15.91 3.13
CA SER A 3 -30.99 15.88 3.22
C SER A 3 -30.37 14.65 2.52
N GLU A 4 -31.00 13.49 2.56
CA GLU A 4 -30.46 12.24 1.98
C GLU A 4 -30.57 12.25 0.45
N ASN A 5 -31.70 12.64 -0.10
CA ASN A 5 -31.89 12.79 -1.55
C ASN A 5 -30.92 13.81 -2.15
N ASN A 6 -30.64 14.90 -1.42
CA ASN A 6 -29.69 15.92 -1.87
C ASN A 6 -28.24 15.41 -1.84
N GLN A 7 -27.89 14.58 -0.86
CA GLN A 7 -26.55 13.96 -0.79
C GLN A 7 -26.32 12.97 -1.94
N GLU A 8 -27.32 12.17 -2.29
CA GLU A 8 -27.21 11.22 -3.40
C GLU A 8 -27.09 11.93 -4.75
N HIS A 9 -27.90 12.95 -4.97
CA HIS A 9 -27.80 13.81 -6.16
C HIS A 9 -26.41 14.45 -6.28
N LEU A 10 -25.89 15.03 -5.20
CA LEU A 10 -24.54 15.61 -5.16
C LEU A 10 -23.44 14.57 -5.42
N ARG A 11 -23.60 13.34 -4.93
CA ARG A 11 -22.69 12.23 -5.21
C ARG A 11 -22.65 11.86 -6.68
N LYS A 12 -23.82 11.74 -7.33
CA LYS A 12 -23.94 11.45 -8.77
C LYS A 12 -23.33 12.57 -9.59
N TYR A 13 -23.71 13.82 -9.31
CA TYR A 13 -23.15 14.99 -9.98
C TYR A 13 -21.63 15.07 -9.87
N ARG A 14 -21.06 14.88 -8.66
CA ARG A 14 -19.60 14.87 -8.46
C ARG A 14 -18.91 13.76 -9.26
N LYS A 15 -19.52 12.58 -9.31
CA LYS A 15 -18.97 11.42 -10.06
C LYS A 15 -18.93 11.74 -11.57
N GLU A 16 -19.99 12.27 -12.11
CA GLU A 16 -20.08 12.65 -13.53
C GLU A 16 -19.13 13.80 -13.86
N TYR A 17 -19.12 14.85 -13.04
CA TYR A 17 -18.20 15.98 -13.17
C TYR A 17 -16.74 15.52 -13.16
N ASN A 18 -16.37 14.66 -12.22
CA ASN A 18 -15.01 14.14 -12.12
C ASN A 18 -14.65 13.28 -13.34
N LYS A 19 -15.57 12.42 -13.82
CA LYS A 19 -15.37 11.63 -15.03
C LYS A 19 -15.14 12.53 -16.26
N LYS A 20 -16.00 13.54 -16.44
CA LYS A 20 -15.91 14.49 -17.56
C LYS A 20 -14.63 15.34 -17.55
N ASN A 21 -14.16 15.72 -16.36
CA ASN A 21 -13.01 16.60 -16.21
C ASN A 21 -11.71 15.88 -15.87
N LYS A 22 -11.68 14.53 -15.87
CA LYS A 22 -10.52 13.73 -15.46
C LYS A 22 -9.26 14.14 -16.21
N LEU A 23 -9.28 14.14 -17.53
CA LEU A 23 -8.11 14.46 -18.38
C LEU A 23 -7.57 15.88 -18.12
N LYS A 24 -8.47 16.85 -17.89
CA LYS A 24 -8.07 18.23 -17.58
C LYS A 24 -7.38 18.31 -16.22
N LYS A 25 -7.95 17.65 -15.20
CA LYS A 25 -7.38 17.58 -13.86
C LYS A 25 -6.02 16.86 -13.85
N ASP A 26 -5.90 15.74 -14.57
CA ASP A 26 -4.66 14.98 -14.66
C ASP A 26 -3.55 15.83 -15.29
N LYS A 27 -3.81 16.55 -16.37
CA LYS A 27 -2.86 17.49 -16.98
C LYS A 27 -2.45 18.60 -16.01
N GLN A 28 -3.40 19.19 -15.29
CA GLN A 28 -3.10 20.23 -14.30
C GLN A 28 -2.26 19.69 -13.16
N ASN A 29 -2.54 18.48 -12.66
CA ASN A 29 -1.77 17.82 -11.61
C ASN A 29 -0.33 17.53 -12.06
N ILE A 30 -0.13 17.10 -13.32
CA ILE A 30 1.22 16.87 -13.87
C ILE A 30 2.01 18.18 -13.90
N ILE A 31 1.42 19.27 -14.42
CA ILE A 31 2.07 20.58 -14.47
C ILE A 31 2.41 21.06 -13.06
N TYR A 32 1.44 20.98 -12.12
CA TYR A 32 1.66 21.36 -10.74
C TYR A 32 2.79 20.57 -10.08
N TYR A 33 2.83 19.23 -10.30
CA TYR A 33 3.91 18.39 -9.79
C TYR A 33 5.26 18.77 -10.37
N GLN A 34 5.35 19.03 -11.68
CA GLN A 34 6.60 19.45 -12.34
C GLN A 34 7.12 20.76 -11.76
N GLN A 35 6.24 21.75 -11.57
CA GLN A 35 6.59 23.05 -10.97
C GLN A 35 7.05 22.93 -9.51
N ASN A 36 6.50 21.98 -8.76
CA ASN A 36 6.80 21.78 -7.35
C ASN A 36 7.72 20.58 -7.06
N LYS A 37 8.32 19.98 -8.09
CA LYS A 37 9.13 18.75 -7.97
C LYS A 37 10.26 18.88 -6.94
N LYS A 38 10.95 20.03 -6.93
CA LYS A 38 12.02 20.29 -5.96
C LYS A 38 11.49 20.25 -4.53
N TYR A 39 10.38 20.95 -4.26
CA TYR A 39 9.73 20.95 -2.94
C TYR A 39 9.38 19.53 -2.46
N TYR A 40 8.76 18.71 -3.33
CA TYR A 40 8.41 17.32 -3.00
C TYR A 40 9.63 16.45 -2.75
N ASN A 41 10.70 16.62 -3.54
CA ASN A 41 11.94 15.89 -3.33
C ASN A 41 12.61 16.27 -2.00
N ASP A 42 12.74 17.55 -1.71
CA ASP A 42 13.35 18.06 -0.47
C ASP A 42 12.54 17.58 0.76
N TYR A 43 11.20 17.65 0.68
CA TYR A 43 10.30 17.11 1.71
C TYR A 43 10.52 15.61 1.92
N TYR A 44 10.57 14.82 0.83
CA TYR A 44 10.79 13.38 0.90
C TYR A 44 12.15 13.05 1.51
N PHE A 45 13.23 13.71 1.08
CA PHE A 45 14.56 13.52 1.62
C PHE A 45 14.62 13.87 3.10
N LYS A 46 14.07 15.00 3.51
CA LYS A 46 13.99 15.39 4.92
C LYS A 46 13.26 14.33 5.74
N LYS A 47 12.14 13.87 5.27
CA LYS A 47 11.36 12.81 5.93
C LYS A 47 12.14 11.50 6.01
N TYR A 48 12.77 11.09 4.91
CA TYR A 48 13.54 9.84 4.84
C TYR A 48 14.70 9.80 5.85
N TRP A 49 15.40 10.91 6.02
CA TRP A 49 16.56 10.96 6.93
C TRP A 49 16.20 11.22 8.39
N ASN A 50 15.11 11.93 8.67
CA ASN A 50 14.74 12.32 10.03
C ASN A 50 13.73 11.38 10.69
N GLU A 51 12.88 10.69 9.92
CA GLU A 51 11.85 9.80 10.46
C GLU A 51 12.29 8.33 10.36
N LYS A 52 12.79 7.76 11.45
CA LYS A 52 13.28 6.36 11.51
C LYS A 52 12.25 5.35 11.00
N LYS A 53 11.00 5.47 11.45
CA LYS A 53 9.89 4.61 11.00
C LYS A 53 9.70 4.66 9.49
N PHE A 54 9.62 5.86 8.92
CA PHE A 54 9.47 6.07 7.48
C PHE A 54 10.63 5.44 6.70
N ASN A 55 11.87 5.68 7.14
CA ASN A 55 13.07 5.10 6.54
C ASN A 55 13.02 3.56 6.54
N LEU A 56 12.77 2.95 7.71
CA LEU A 56 12.69 1.49 7.85
C LEU A 56 11.60 0.90 6.95
N THR A 57 10.42 1.49 6.95
CA THR A 57 9.30 1.07 6.11
C THR A 57 9.68 1.08 4.62
N LYS A 58 10.26 2.17 4.14
CA LYS A 58 10.67 2.30 2.72
C LYS A 58 11.78 1.32 2.35
N ARG A 59 12.73 1.08 3.25
CA ARG A 59 13.79 0.08 3.04
C ARG A 59 13.22 -1.33 2.97
N MET A 60 12.26 -1.66 3.84
CA MET A 60 11.62 -2.97 3.87
C MET A 60 10.84 -3.23 2.58
N TYR A 61 9.99 -2.32 2.14
CA TYR A 61 9.29 -2.43 0.86
C TYR A 61 10.26 -2.65 -0.31
N ARG A 62 11.34 -1.87 -0.36
CA ARG A 62 12.32 -1.97 -1.44
C ARG A 62 13.04 -3.31 -1.46
N ILE A 63 13.46 -3.83 -0.30
CA ILE A 63 14.18 -5.11 -0.24
C ILE A 63 13.25 -6.30 -0.54
N ILE A 64 12.03 -6.29 -0.02
CA ILE A 64 11.02 -7.31 -0.33
C ILE A 64 10.74 -7.34 -1.82
N ARG A 65 10.46 -6.19 -2.44
CA ARG A 65 10.23 -6.10 -3.88
C ARG A 65 11.43 -6.62 -4.68
N PHE A 66 12.63 -6.23 -4.30
CA PHE A 66 13.84 -6.71 -4.95
C PHE A 66 13.97 -8.24 -4.84
N CYS A 67 13.75 -8.82 -3.66
CA CYS A 67 13.80 -10.27 -3.44
C CYS A 67 12.73 -11.01 -4.25
N ILE A 68 11.52 -10.49 -4.31
CA ILE A 68 10.42 -11.09 -5.08
C ILE A 68 10.75 -11.12 -6.58
N LEU A 69 11.21 -10.01 -7.14
CA LEU A 69 11.48 -9.89 -8.58
C LEU A 69 12.70 -10.69 -9.04
N ASN A 70 13.71 -10.85 -8.17
CA ASN A 70 14.97 -11.53 -8.51
C ASN A 70 15.08 -12.94 -7.92
N ASP A 71 14.05 -13.42 -7.26
CA ASP A 71 14.01 -14.71 -6.56
C ASP A 71 15.19 -14.95 -5.60
N LYS A 72 15.60 -13.90 -4.88
CA LYS A 72 16.74 -13.92 -3.97
C LYS A 72 16.30 -14.14 -2.53
N ASN A 73 16.64 -15.30 -1.97
CA ASN A 73 16.42 -15.69 -0.58
C ASN A 73 17.64 -15.36 0.31
N GLY A 74 17.48 -15.57 1.62
CA GLY A 74 18.58 -15.47 2.59
C GLY A 74 18.97 -14.04 2.96
N TYR A 75 18.08 -13.07 2.75
CA TYR A 75 18.30 -11.72 3.23
C TYR A 75 18.00 -11.61 4.72
N GLN A 76 18.77 -10.78 5.40
CA GLN A 76 18.67 -10.57 6.85
C GLN A 76 17.28 -10.13 7.34
N TRP A 77 16.44 -9.52 6.46
CA TRP A 77 15.08 -9.13 6.82
C TRP A 77 14.19 -10.31 7.22
N GLU A 78 14.42 -11.50 6.64
CA GLU A 78 13.67 -12.73 6.95
C GLU A 78 13.77 -13.09 8.44
N SER A 79 14.97 -12.95 9.03
CA SER A 79 15.18 -13.21 10.47
C SER A 79 14.44 -12.24 11.39
N TYR A 80 14.19 -11.01 10.91
CA TYR A 80 13.49 -10.00 11.71
C TYR A 80 11.97 -10.17 11.72
N VAL A 81 11.40 -10.70 10.64
CA VAL A 81 9.95 -10.90 10.52
C VAL A 81 9.51 -12.33 10.85
N GLY A 82 10.45 -13.27 10.94
CA GLY A 82 10.19 -14.66 11.34
C GLY A 82 9.61 -15.56 10.24
N TYR A 83 9.72 -15.14 8.97
CA TYR A 83 9.33 -15.95 7.81
C TYR A 83 10.26 -15.70 6.62
N THR A 84 10.29 -16.65 5.68
CA THR A 84 11.14 -16.60 4.49
C THR A 84 10.44 -15.90 3.31
N LEU A 85 11.22 -15.53 2.28
CA LEU A 85 10.67 -15.07 1.02
C LEU A 85 9.71 -16.10 0.38
N ARG A 86 10.00 -17.39 0.55
CA ARG A 86 9.15 -18.49 0.07
C ARG A 86 7.79 -18.45 0.75
N ASP A 87 7.75 -18.26 2.07
CA ASP A 87 6.51 -18.16 2.84
C ASP A 87 5.71 -16.94 2.43
N LEU A 88 6.37 -15.79 2.25
CA LEU A 88 5.74 -14.58 1.75
C LEU A 88 5.13 -14.79 0.35
N LYS A 89 5.89 -15.36 -0.59
CA LYS A 89 5.38 -15.64 -1.95
C LYS A 89 4.19 -16.61 -1.93
N LYS A 90 4.24 -17.63 -1.07
CA LYS A 90 3.14 -18.58 -0.89
C LYS A 90 1.89 -17.86 -0.38
N HIS A 91 2.02 -17.13 0.73
CA HIS A 91 0.93 -16.36 1.32
C HIS A 91 0.27 -15.39 0.32
N LEU A 92 1.09 -14.59 -0.38
CA LEU A 92 0.57 -13.62 -1.34
C LEU A 92 -0.12 -14.26 -2.55
N ARG A 93 0.30 -15.46 -2.97
CA ARG A 93 -0.39 -16.22 -4.02
C ARG A 93 -1.72 -16.79 -3.54
N GLU A 94 -1.77 -17.29 -2.32
CA GLU A 94 -2.98 -17.86 -1.70
C GLU A 94 -4.04 -16.79 -1.39
N THR A 95 -3.60 -15.54 -1.21
CA THR A 95 -4.46 -14.39 -0.88
C THR A 95 -4.62 -13.41 -2.04
N LEU A 96 -4.38 -13.84 -3.28
CA LEU A 96 -4.58 -13.00 -4.47
C LEU A 96 -6.06 -12.57 -4.58
N PRO A 97 -6.31 -11.31 -4.96
CA PRO A 97 -7.67 -10.87 -5.26
C PRO A 97 -8.28 -11.67 -6.41
N ASN A 98 -9.60 -11.89 -6.37
CA ASN A 98 -10.31 -12.61 -7.42
C ASN A 98 -10.07 -11.99 -8.81
N GLY A 99 -9.78 -12.82 -9.79
CA GLY A 99 -9.53 -12.39 -11.16
C GLY A 99 -8.11 -11.92 -11.45
N TYR A 100 -7.22 -11.93 -10.48
CA TYR A 100 -5.81 -11.56 -10.64
C TYR A 100 -4.88 -12.77 -10.52
N THR A 101 -3.74 -12.68 -11.19
CA THR A 101 -2.67 -13.67 -11.20
C THR A 101 -1.40 -13.13 -10.54
N TRP A 102 -0.46 -14.02 -10.25
CA TRP A 102 0.86 -13.62 -9.78
C TRP A 102 1.60 -12.71 -10.79
N ASN A 103 1.39 -12.94 -12.09
CA ASN A 103 1.99 -12.11 -13.13
C ASN A 103 1.44 -10.68 -13.12
N ASP A 104 0.17 -10.49 -12.79
CA ASP A 104 -0.41 -9.15 -12.65
C ASP A 104 0.30 -8.34 -11.53
N TYR A 105 0.69 -9.02 -10.45
CA TYR A 105 1.52 -8.38 -9.42
C TYR A 105 2.93 -8.04 -9.93
N LEU A 106 3.60 -8.95 -10.64
CA LEU A 106 4.93 -8.70 -11.20
C LEU A 106 4.92 -7.56 -12.24
N GLU A 107 3.84 -7.43 -13.00
CA GLU A 107 3.60 -6.35 -13.95
C GLU A 107 3.19 -5.03 -13.30
N GLY A 108 2.95 -5.00 -11.97
CA GLY A 108 2.61 -3.80 -11.23
C GLY A 108 1.12 -3.42 -11.24
N LYS A 109 0.22 -4.34 -11.64
CA LYS A 109 -1.23 -4.16 -11.55
C LYS A 109 -1.75 -4.31 -10.12
N LEU A 110 -0.96 -4.93 -9.25
CA LEU A 110 -1.23 -5.07 -7.82
C LEU A 110 -0.09 -4.46 -7.00
N GLU A 111 -0.42 -4.00 -5.81
CA GLU A 111 0.50 -3.42 -4.83
C GLU A 111 0.49 -4.22 -3.53
N LEU A 112 1.65 -4.36 -2.89
CA LEU A 112 1.76 -4.92 -1.54
C LEU A 112 1.22 -3.89 -0.54
N ASP A 113 0.20 -4.28 0.20
CA ASP A 113 -0.48 -3.46 1.20
C ASP A 113 -0.47 -4.11 2.58
N HIS A 114 -0.59 -3.27 3.61
CA HIS A 114 -0.81 -3.69 4.99
C HIS A 114 -2.30 -3.58 5.32
N ILE A 115 -2.93 -4.67 5.78
CA ILE A 115 -4.35 -4.69 6.20
C ILE A 115 -4.57 -3.64 7.30
N ILE A 116 -3.81 -3.74 8.40
CA ILE A 116 -3.70 -2.68 9.40
C ILE A 116 -2.62 -1.71 8.92
N PRO A 117 -2.94 -0.44 8.71
CA PRO A 117 -2.01 0.53 8.14
C PRO A 117 -0.73 0.68 8.96
N VAL A 118 0.39 0.91 8.27
CA VAL A 118 1.70 1.18 8.93
C VAL A 118 1.61 2.30 9.98
N LEU A 119 0.69 3.26 9.81
CA LEU A 119 0.52 4.37 10.74
C LEU A 119 0.10 3.92 12.15
N ASP A 120 -0.63 2.81 12.24
CA ASP A 120 -1.18 2.31 13.51
C ASP A 120 -0.13 1.58 14.38
N PHE A 121 1.04 1.28 13.82
CA PHE A 121 2.15 0.67 14.55
C PHE A 121 3.16 1.72 14.98
N ASN A 122 3.74 1.59 16.17
CA ASN A 122 4.77 2.49 16.69
C ASN A 122 6.11 1.78 16.80
N TYR A 123 7.01 2.00 15.84
CA TYR A 123 8.36 1.43 15.84
C TYR A 123 9.40 2.42 15.31
N SER A 124 10.64 2.24 15.77
CA SER A 124 11.81 3.01 15.33
C SER A 124 13.00 2.12 14.98
N LYS A 125 12.93 0.85 15.35
CA LYS A 125 13.96 -0.17 15.09
C LYS A 125 13.32 -1.40 14.46
N ILE A 126 14.12 -2.14 13.72
CA ILE A 126 13.69 -3.41 13.08
C ILE A 126 13.43 -4.52 14.11
N THR A 127 14.01 -4.39 15.31
CA THR A 127 13.86 -5.34 16.43
C THR A 127 12.60 -5.09 17.25
N ASP A 128 11.91 -3.98 17.04
CA ASP A 128 10.72 -3.64 17.81
C ASP A 128 9.58 -4.63 17.48
N ASP A 129 8.83 -5.05 18.51
CA ASP A 129 7.70 -5.99 18.32
C ASP A 129 6.61 -5.40 17.43
N GLU A 130 6.38 -4.09 17.50
CA GLU A 130 5.45 -3.40 16.60
C GLU A 130 5.91 -3.43 15.13
N PHE A 131 7.22 -3.44 14.86
CA PHE A 131 7.74 -3.69 13.52
C PHE A 131 7.39 -5.10 13.05
N LYS A 132 7.63 -6.11 13.88
CA LYS A 132 7.30 -7.52 13.56
C LYS A 132 5.79 -7.69 13.32
N LYS A 133 4.94 -7.11 14.18
CA LYS A 133 3.48 -7.14 14.01
C LYS A 133 3.05 -6.46 12.71
N CYS A 134 3.61 -5.30 12.40
CA CYS A 134 3.33 -4.57 11.15
C CYS A 134 3.60 -5.44 9.92
N TRP A 135 4.73 -6.14 9.91
CA TRP A 135 5.20 -6.96 8.78
C TRP A 135 4.85 -8.44 8.87
N ARG A 136 3.94 -8.87 9.74
CA ARG A 136 3.45 -10.25 9.77
C ARG A 136 2.75 -10.61 8.47
N LEU A 137 2.82 -11.89 8.08
CA LEU A 137 2.17 -12.38 6.84
C LEU A 137 0.67 -12.07 6.79
N ASP A 138 -0.03 -12.32 7.90
CA ASP A 138 -1.47 -12.07 8.02
C ASP A 138 -1.87 -10.58 7.97
N ASN A 139 -0.90 -9.67 8.07
CA ASN A 139 -1.11 -8.24 7.87
C ASN A 139 -0.74 -7.78 6.43
N LEU A 140 -0.23 -8.68 5.60
CA LEU A 140 0.20 -8.37 4.22
C LEU A 140 -0.76 -8.97 3.21
N ARG A 141 -1.10 -8.20 2.18
CA ARG A 141 -1.94 -8.64 1.06
C ARG A 141 -1.59 -7.92 -0.23
N LEU A 142 -2.14 -8.39 -1.33
CA LEU A 142 -2.09 -7.68 -2.61
C LEU A 142 -3.45 -7.04 -2.90
N ILE A 143 -3.44 -5.78 -3.32
CA ILE A 143 -4.64 -5.02 -3.73
C ILE A 143 -4.34 -4.20 -4.98
N THR A 144 -5.37 -3.72 -5.66
CA THR A 144 -5.19 -2.82 -6.79
C THR A 144 -4.73 -1.43 -6.34
N PRO A 145 -4.03 -0.65 -7.19
CA PRO A 145 -3.67 0.74 -6.89
C PRO A 145 -4.89 1.60 -6.56
N GLU A 146 -6.04 1.36 -7.21
CA GLU A 146 -7.28 2.07 -6.96
C GLU A 146 -7.83 1.79 -5.55
N GLU A 147 -7.84 0.52 -5.14
CA GLU A 147 -8.25 0.11 -3.80
C GLU A 147 -7.30 0.68 -2.74
N ASN A 148 -5.99 0.60 -2.98
CA ASN A 148 -4.98 1.14 -2.07
C ASN A 148 -5.14 2.65 -1.91
N HIS A 149 -5.35 3.38 -3.00
CA HIS A 149 -5.62 4.82 -2.96
C HIS A 149 -6.92 5.15 -2.22
N SER A 150 -7.98 4.39 -2.44
CA SER A 150 -9.28 4.56 -1.78
C SER A 150 -9.21 4.26 -0.27
N LYS A 151 -8.46 3.22 0.08
CA LYS A 151 -8.21 2.83 1.47
C LYS A 151 -7.47 3.95 2.22
N GLY A 152 -6.40 4.51 1.64
CA GLY A 152 -5.52 5.46 2.32
C GLY A 152 -4.98 4.87 3.62
N SER A 153 -5.23 5.53 4.76
CA SER A 153 -4.84 5.08 6.11
C SER A 153 -5.99 4.41 6.89
N LYS A 154 -7.10 4.08 6.26
CA LYS A 154 -8.24 3.44 6.93
C LYS A 154 -8.02 1.93 7.06
N ILE A 155 -8.48 1.35 8.17
CA ILE A 155 -8.63 -0.10 8.27
C ILE A 155 -9.89 -0.43 7.46
N LEU A 156 -9.72 -1.07 6.32
CA LEU A 156 -10.86 -1.69 5.65
C LEU A 156 -11.21 -2.92 6.48
N GLN A 157 -12.41 -2.96 7.05
CA GLN A 157 -12.93 -4.16 7.68
C GLN A 157 -12.84 -5.28 6.64
N ALA A 158 -12.05 -6.30 6.96
CA ALA A 158 -11.95 -7.49 6.14
C ALA A 158 -13.35 -8.13 6.14
N GLU A 159 -14.04 -8.08 5.02
CA GLU A 159 -15.12 -9.01 4.76
C GLU A 159 -14.48 -10.39 4.79
N CYS A 160 -14.70 -11.10 5.89
CA CYS A 160 -14.47 -12.52 6.12
C CYS A 160 -13.32 -13.17 5.32
N LEU A 161 -12.11 -13.08 5.85
CA LEU A 161 -11.16 -14.16 5.59
C LEU A 161 -11.72 -15.41 6.29
N PRO A 162 -11.86 -16.56 5.61
CA PRO A 162 -12.26 -17.79 6.27
C PRO A 162 -11.21 -18.11 7.34
N VAL A 163 -11.65 -18.18 8.59
CA VAL A 163 -10.84 -18.69 9.69
C VAL A 163 -10.55 -20.15 9.35
N LEU A 164 -9.33 -20.42 8.85
CA LEU A 164 -8.82 -21.77 8.76
C LEU A 164 -8.66 -22.29 10.20
N ARG A 165 -9.58 -23.17 10.56
CA ARG A 165 -9.47 -23.99 11.79
C ARG A 165 -8.37 -25.02 11.62
#